data_aca7608927fb28dc9ed2566ac7ab75f3
#
_entry.id   aca7608927fb28dc9ed2566ac7ab75f3
#
_cell.length_a   1.000
_cell.length_b   1.000
_cell.length_c   1.000
_cell.angle_alpha   90.00
_cell.angle_beta   90.00
_cell.angle_gamma   90.00
#
_symmetry.space_group_name_H-M   'P 1'
#
loop_
_entity.id
_entity.type
_entity.pdbx_description
1 polymer ?
#
loop_
_entity_poly.entity_id
_entity_poly.type
_entity_poly.pdbx_seq_one_letter_code
_entity_poly.pdbx_strand_id
1 'polypeptide(L)'
;AGSAKEEVEKALKAIKQKAKFLKSDVEGVYKIRIGNAKKAVKSLSKLKNKKGMFEHTFYWIPIEKWITTNVNAMQKEIKKLQKGIKKTDKWKMDLHKRHFDKMHSTELIIKLTEAVDKPKVDLENPQKIIEVQIIGNKAGLALLNKDELLNLSGK
;
A
#
# COMPACT_ATOMS: atom_id res chain seq x y z
N ALA A 1 -7.56 -10.34 16.50
CA ALA A 1 -8.44 -10.47 15.36
C ALA A 1 -9.67 -9.60 15.51
N GLY A 2 -10.58 -9.89 16.48
CA GLY A 2 -11.77 -9.09 16.68
C GLY A 2 -11.45 -7.63 17.02
N SER A 3 -10.49 -7.42 17.90
CA SER A 3 -10.07 -6.07 18.31
C SER A 3 -9.52 -5.24 17.19
N ALA A 4 -8.75 -5.85 16.29
CA ALA A 4 -8.21 -5.14 15.12
C ALA A 4 -9.34 -4.72 14.17
N LYS A 5 -10.29 -5.61 13.92
CA LYS A 5 -11.43 -5.28 13.07
C LYS A 5 -12.29 -4.16 13.64
N GLU A 6 -12.54 -4.21 14.95
CA GLU A 6 -13.28 -3.15 15.64
C GLU A 6 -12.57 -1.80 15.53
N GLU A 7 -11.25 -1.81 15.68
CA GLU A 7 -10.43 -0.61 15.52
C GLU A 7 -10.55 -0.05 14.11
N VAL A 8 -10.49 -0.90 13.08
CA VAL A 8 -10.66 -0.49 11.69
C VAL A 8 -12.04 0.15 11.48
N GLU A 9 -13.09 -0.48 11.98
CA GLU A 9 -14.45 0.06 11.86
C GLU A 9 -14.57 1.42 12.53
N LYS A 10 -14.01 1.54 13.73
CA LYS A 10 -14.03 2.79 14.50
C LYS A 10 -13.29 3.91 13.78
N ALA A 11 -12.11 3.59 13.23
CA ALA A 11 -11.29 4.56 12.51
C ALA A 11 -12.00 5.07 11.25
N LEU A 12 -12.64 4.18 10.51
CA LEU A 12 -13.39 4.55 9.31
C LEU A 12 -14.59 5.43 9.64
N LYS A 13 -15.27 5.15 10.73
CA LYS A 13 -16.36 6.02 11.20
C LYS A 13 -15.85 7.41 11.60
N ALA A 14 -14.68 7.47 12.22
CA ALA A 14 -14.09 8.74 12.67
C ALA A 14 -13.80 9.68 11.50
N ILE A 15 -13.43 9.14 10.35
CA ILE A 15 -13.18 9.96 9.14
C ILE A 15 -14.44 10.12 8.28
N LYS A 16 -15.58 9.62 8.72
CA LYS A 16 -16.88 9.76 8.06
C LYS A 16 -16.91 9.26 6.62
N GLN A 17 -16.20 8.16 6.34
CA GLN A 17 -16.17 7.54 5.03
C GLN A 17 -16.93 6.21 5.05
N LYS A 18 -17.76 6.01 4.04
CA LYS A 18 -18.43 4.74 3.85
C LYS A 18 -17.43 3.75 3.28
N ALA A 19 -17.36 2.58 3.88
CA ALA A 19 -16.41 1.55 3.49
C ALA A 19 -17.05 0.17 3.58
N LYS A 20 -16.60 -0.73 2.72
CA LYS A 20 -17.07 -2.11 2.70
C LYS A 20 -15.89 -3.04 2.91
N PHE A 21 -16.00 -3.95 3.89
CA PHE A 21 -15.02 -5.01 4.05
C PHE A 21 -15.17 -6.03 2.94
N LEU A 22 -14.05 -6.38 2.33
CA LEU A 22 -13.99 -7.42 1.31
C LEU A 22 -13.42 -8.69 1.94
N LYS A 23 -13.67 -9.83 1.31
CA LYS A 23 -13.12 -11.11 1.77
C LYS A 23 -11.60 -11.07 1.72
N SER A 24 -10.96 -11.50 2.81
CA SER A 24 -9.50 -11.66 2.88
C SER A 24 -9.18 -13.04 3.42
N ASP A 25 -8.36 -13.78 2.67
CA ASP A 25 -7.91 -15.12 3.07
C ASP A 25 -6.59 -15.08 3.86
N VAL A 26 -6.07 -13.89 4.11
CA VAL A 26 -4.82 -13.71 4.84
C VAL A 26 -5.11 -13.18 6.23
N GLU A 27 -4.69 -13.92 7.25
CA GLU A 27 -4.84 -13.47 8.63
C GLU A 27 -4.08 -12.16 8.86
N GLY A 28 -4.73 -11.23 9.55
CA GLY A 28 -4.14 -9.93 9.85
C GLY A 28 -4.21 -8.91 8.73
N VAL A 29 -4.79 -9.28 7.60
CA VAL A 29 -4.96 -8.36 6.46
C VAL A 29 -6.44 -8.11 6.21
N TYR A 30 -6.84 -6.86 6.25
CA TYR A 30 -8.20 -6.43 5.95
C TYR A 30 -8.22 -5.70 4.62
N LYS A 31 -9.05 -6.16 3.71
CA LYS A 31 -9.27 -5.51 2.42
C LYS A 31 -10.53 -4.68 2.51
N ILE A 32 -10.44 -3.42 2.16
CA ILE A 32 -11.54 -2.49 2.33
C ILE A 32 -11.76 -1.72 1.03
N ARG A 33 -12.99 -1.71 0.56
CA ARG A 33 -13.38 -0.88 -0.58
C ARG A 33 -13.88 0.45 -0.05
N ILE A 34 -13.31 1.53 -0.57
CA ILE A 34 -13.64 2.89 -0.16
C ILE A 34 -13.54 3.82 -1.37
N GLY A 35 -14.31 4.90 -1.36
CA GLY A 35 -14.40 5.80 -2.52
C GLY A 35 -13.10 6.49 -2.89
N ASN A 36 -12.35 6.96 -1.90
CA ASN A 36 -11.05 7.60 -2.12
C ASN A 36 -10.08 7.14 -1.05
N ALA A 37 -9.32 6.09 -1.38
CA ALA A 37 -8.41 5.47 -0.42
C ALA A 37 -7.29 6.41 0.05
N LYS A 38 -6.71 7.19 -0.85
CA LYS A 38 -5.63 8.13 -0.49
C LYS A 38 -6.13 9.20 0.47
N LYS A 39 -7.29 9.77 0.20
CA LYS A 39 -7.91 10.77 1.08
C LYS A 39 -8.23 10.17 2.44
N ALA A 40 -8.72 8.92 2.45
CA ALA A 40 -9.02 8.22 3.69
C ALA A 40 -7.78 8.06 4.55
N VAL A 41 -6.67 7.60 3.96
CA VAL A 41 -5.41 7.42 4.69
C VAL A 41 -4.86 8.77 5.19
N LYS A 42 -4.94 9.83 4.40
CA LYS A 42 -4.54 11.15 4.86
C LYS A 42 -5.36 11.63 6.07
N SER A 43 -6.67 11.38 6.04
CA SER A 43 -7.53 11.73 7.17
C SER A 43 -7.18 10.91 8.41
N LEU A 44 -6.89 9.62 8.23
CA LEU A 44 -6.48 8.74 9.34
C LEU A 44 -5.14 9.18 9.91
N SER A 45 -4.22 9.65 9.10
CA SER A 45 -2.91 10.12 9.53
C SER A 45 -3.02 11.29 10.52
N LYS A 46 -4.04 12.11 10.39
CA LYS A 46 -4.30 13.20 11.32
C LYS A 46 -4.73 12.72 12.71
N LEU A 47 -5.18 11.46 12.80
CA LEU A 47 -5.63 10.86 14.05
C LEU A 47 -4.57 9.98 14.71
N LYS A 48 -3.38 9.84 14.09
CA LYS A 48 -2.37 8.86 14.54
C LYS A 48 -1.89 9.07 15.97
N ASN A 49 -1.91 10.30 16.45
CA ASN A 49 -1.47 10.63 17.81
C ASN A 49 -2.61 10.61 18.83
N LYS A 50 -3.83 10.32 18.39
CA LYS A 50 -4.98 10.25 19.28
C LYS A 50 -4.89 8.98 20.12
N LYS A 51 -4.92 9.13 21.43
CA LYS A 51 -4.78 8.00 22.35
C LYS A 51 -5.88 6.96 22.13
N GLY A 52 -5.49 5.70 22.04
CA GLY A 52 -6.42 4.58 21.88
C GLY A 52 -6.96 4.37 20.47
N MET A 53 -6.55 5.19 19.49
CA MET A 53 -7.08 5.07 18.14
C MET A 53 -6.45 3.92 17.36
N PHE A 54 -5.13 3.75 17.44
CA PHE A 54 -4.38 2.77 16.66
C PHE A 54 -3.52 1.88 17.56
N GLU A 55 -4.14 0.88 18.18
CA GLU A 55 -3.43 -0.06 19.07
C GLU A 55 -3.17 -1.41 18.40
N HIS A 56 -3.99 -1.77 17.40
CA HIS A 56 -3.98 -3.10 16.79
C HIS A 56 -3.66 -3.10 15.29
N THR A 57 -3.61 -1.95 14.66
CA THR A 57 -3.27 -1.85 13.24
C THR A 57 -1.90 -1.18 13.06
N PHE A 58 -1.14 -1.64 12.05
CA PHE A 58 0.21 -1.15 11.80
C PHE A 58 0.35 -0.41 10.49
N TYR A 59 -0.37 -0.84 9.46
CA TYR A 59 -0.27 -0.24 8.14
C TYR A 59 -1.64 -0.01 7.54
N TRP A 60 -1.82 1.19 7.02
CA TRP A 60 -2.99 1.56 6.23
C TRP A 60 -2.49 1.99 4.87
N ILE A 61 -2.78 1.19 3.86
CA ILE A 61 -2.19 1.33 2.53
C ILE A 61 -3.27 1.50 1.49
N PRO A 62 -3.31 2.67 0.80
CA PRO A 62 -4.25 2.84 -0.32
C PRO A 62 -3.76 2.06 -1.54
N ILE A 63 -4.66 1.35 -2.18
CA ILE A 63 -4.37 0.63 -3.41
C ILE A 63 -5.22 1.23 -4.52
N GLU A 64 -4.58 1.60 -5.64
CA GLU A 64 -5.27 2.21 -6.75
C GLU A 64 -5.80 1.19 -7.74
N LYS A 65 -5.12 0.07 -7.91
CA LYS A 65 -5.51 -0.94 -8.89
C LYS A 65 -5.12 -2.33 -8.45
N TRP A 66 -6.02 -3.29 -8.63
CA TRP A 66 -5.78 -4.70 -8.41
C TRP A 66 -5.71 -5.43 -9.74
N ILE A 67 -4.67 -6.25 -9.93
CA ILE A 67 -4.47 -7.04 -11.15
C ILE A 67 -4.10 -8.47 -10.77
N THR A 68 -4.07 -9.36 -11.75
CA THR A 68 -3.59 -10.73 -11.53
C THR A 68 -2.08 -10.70 -11.25
N THR A 69 -1.61 -11.53 -10.33
CA THR A 69 -0.19 -11.64 -10.00
C THR A 69 0.57 -12.26 -11.15
N ASN A 70 1.18 -11.43 -11.97
CA ASN A 70 1.95 -11.80 -13.15
C ASN A 70 3.02 -10.74 -13.36
N VAL A 71 4.27 -11.15 -13.53
CA VAL A 71 5.38 -10.20 -13.65
C VAL A 71 5.18 -9.23 -14.81
N ASN A 72 4.80 -9.73 -15.97
CA ASN A 72 4.61 -8.88 -17.14
C ASN A 72 3.46 -7.86 -16.93
N ALA A 73 2.36 -8.32 -16.35
CA ALA A 73 1.23 -7.43 -16.06
C ALA A 73 1.59 -6.38 -15.02
N MET A 74 2.34 -6.77 -14.00
CA MET A 74 2.80 -5.84 -12.97
C MET A 74 3.79 -4.82 -13.54
N GLN A 75 4.75 -5.26 -14.36
CA GLN A 75 5.69 -4.35 -15.03
C GLN A 75 4.96 -3.33 -15.89
N LYS A 76 3.96 -3.77 -16.64
CA LYS A 76 3.17 -2.90 -17.49
C LYS A 76 2.44 -1.83 -16.68
N GLU A 77 1.87 -2.22 -15.54
CA GLU A 77 1.19 -1.27 -14.67
C GLU A 77 2.18 -0.32 -14.00
N ILE A 78 3.34 -0.81 -13.58
CA ILE A 78 4.38 0.01 -12.96
C ILE A 78 4.90 1.05 -13.96
N LYS A 79 5.03 0.69 -15.25
CA LYS A 79 5.40 1.66 -16.29
C LYS A 79 4.43 2.82 -16.38
N LYS A 80 3.15 2.55 -16.18
CA LYS A 80 2.13 3.61 -16.16
C LYS A 80 2.26 4.46 -14.90
N LEU A 81 2.41 3.82 -13.75
CA LEU A 81 2.50 4.51 -12.46
C LEU A 81 3.73 5.42 -12.39
N GLN A 82 4.87 4.94 -12.89
CA GLN A 82 6.12 5.69 -12.80
C GLN A 82 6.13 6.99 -13.60
N LYS A 83 5.18 7.18 -14.50
CA LYS A 83 5.01 8.46 -15.20
C LYS A 83 4.67 9.59 -14.23
N GLY A 84 4.11 9.27 -13.06
CA GLY A 84 3.86 10.24 -12.01
C GLY A 84 5.07 10.60 -11.18
N ILE A 85 6.24 10.00 -11.45
CA ILE A 85 7.51 10.30 -10.79
C ILE A 85 8.32 11.20 -11.71
N LYS A 86 8.76 12.35 -11.21
CA LYS A 86 9.64 13.23 -11.96
C LYS A 86 11.09 12.72 -11.87
N LYS A 87 11.93 13.05 -12.85
CA LYS A 87 13.36 12.67 -12.82
C LYS A 87 14.08 13.23 -11.59
N THR A 88 13.59 14.31 -11.03
CA THR A 88 14.13 14.93 -9.82
C THR A 88 13.57 14.37 -8.53
N ASP A 89 12.50 13.57 -8.59
CA ASP A 89 11.90 12.99 -7.40
C ASP A 89 12.72 11.82 -6.87
N LYS A 90 12.86 11.77 -5.56
CA LYS A 90 13.40 10.59 -4.87
C LYS A 90 12.27 9.57 -4.73
N TRP A 91 12.55 8.33 -5.05
CA TRP A 91 11.51 7.30 -5.01
C TRP A 91 12.04 5.97 -4.51
N LYS A 92 11.12 5.13 -4.08
CA LYS A 92 11.41 3.72 -3.78
C LYS A 92 10.22 2.84 -4.18
N MET A 93 10.47 1.54 -4.19
CA MET A 93 9.41 0.55 -4.36
C MET A 93 9.30 -0.27 -3.08
N ASP A 94 8.11 -0.36 -2.53
CA ASP A 94 7.81 -1.24 -1.41
C ASP A 94 7.05 -2.45 -1.93
N LEU A 95 7.61 -3.63 -1.69
CA LEU A 95 7.03 -4.89 -2.11
C LEU A 95 6.71 -5.74 -0.89
N HIS A 96 5.47 -6.15 -0.77
CA HIS A 96 5.03 -7.11 0.23
C HIS A 96 4.30 -8.24 -0.46
N LYS A 97 4.66 -9.48 -0.16
CA LYS A 97 3.96 -10.61 -0.76
C LYS A 97 3.54 -11.64 0.29
N ARG A 98 2.34 -12.17 0.09
CA ARG A 98 1.75 -13.20 0.92
C ARG A 98 1.10 -14.25 0.01
N HIS A 99 1.28 -15.52 0.35
CA HIS A 99 0.70 -16.64 -0.41
C HIS A 99 1.12 -16.64 -1.89
N PHE A 100 2.39 -16.28 -2.15
CA PHE A 100 2.96 -16.31 -3.50
C PHE A 100 4.41 -16.78 -3.41
N ASP A 101 4.68 -17.99 -3.92
CA ASP A 101 5.98 -18.67 -3.79
C ASP A 101 6.73 -18.82 -5.10
N LYS A 102 6.18 -18.38 -6.22
CA LYS A 102 6.77 -18.59 -7.54
C LYS A 102 8.08 -17.85 -7.76
N MET A 103 8.35 -16.83 -6.97
CA MET A 103 9.56 -16.02 -7.11
C MET A 103 9.92 -15.40 -5.77
N HIS A 104 11.21 -15.36 -5.46
CA HIS A 104 11.70 -14.69 -4.24
C HIS A 104 11.48 -13.18 -4.33
N SER A 105 11.28 -12.55 -3.18
CA SER A 105 11.04 -11.11 -3.11
C SER A 105 12.17 -10.29 -3.75
N THR A 106 13.42 -10.68 -3.50
CA THR A 106 14.59 -9.97 -4.06
C THR A 106 14.59 -10.03 -5.59
N GLU A 107 14.35 -11.21 -6.16
CA GLU A 107 14.30 -11.39 -7.61
C GLU A 107 13.13 -10.62 -8.21
N LEU A 108 11.98 -10.68 -7.56
CA LEU A 108 10.78 -10.01 -8.02
C LEU A 108 10.94 -8.50 -8.03
N ILE A 109 11.49 -7.92 -6.96
CA ILE A 109 11.67 -6.47 -6.90
C ILE A 109 12.65 -5.98 -7.96
N ILE A 110 13.70 -6.75 -8.27
CA ILE A 110 14.64 -6.42 -9.34
C ILE A 110 13.90 -6.35 -10.68
N LYS A 111 13.08 -7.36 -10.98
CA LYS A 111 12.31 -7.40 -12.23
C LYS A 111 11.31 -6.26 -12.32
N LEU A 112 10.65 -5.93 -11.24
CA LEU A 112 9.66 -4.86 -11.23
C LEU A 112 10.30 -3.47 -11.33
N THR A 113 11.45 -3.26 -10.69
CA THR A 113 12.14 -1.97 -10.77
C THR A 113 12.73 -1.70 -12.16
N GLU A 114 12.94 -2.74 -12.98
CA GLU A 114 13.33 -2.55 -14.37
C GLU A 114 12.32 -1.74 -15.18
N ALA A 115 11.07 -1.71 -14.74
CA ALA A 115 10.02 -0.94 -15.40
C ALA A 115 10.06 0.56 -15.06
N VAL A 116 10.96 0.97 -14.15
CA VAL A 116 11.10 2.37 -13.72
C VAL A 116 12.40 2.93 -14.24
N ASP A 117 12.32 4.05 -14.96
CA ASP A 117 13.49 4.70 -15.56
C ASP A 117 13.92 5.98 -14.80
N LYS A 118 13.51 6.13 -13.57
CA LYS A 118 13.83 7.30 -12.74
C LYS A 118 15.13 7.05 -11.97
N PRO A 119 16.08 8.03 -11.98
CA PRO A 119 17.42 7.79 -11.45
C PRO A 119 17.60 7.90 -9.95
N LYS A 120 16.70 8.59 -9.25
CA LYS A 120 16.93 8.91 -7.82
C LYS A 120 16.20 7.95 -6.87
N VAL A 121 16.75 6.76 -6.70
CA VAL A 121 16.26 5.81 -5.71
C VAL A 121 16.73 6.24 -4.32
N ASP A 122 15.81 6.32 -3.35
CA ASP A 122 16.13 6.68 -1.98
C ASP A 122 15.25 5.86 -1.04
N LEU A 123 15.85 4.90 -0.35
CA LEU A 123 15.13 3.98 0.51
C LEU A 123 14.74 4.59 1.86
N GLU A 124 15.41 5.67 2.26
CA GLU A 124 15.18 6.28 3.56
C GLU A 124 14.22 7.47 3.52
N ASN A 125 14.39 8.34 2.51
CA ASN A 125 13.60 9.57 2.41
C ASN A 125 12.98 9.76 1.02
N PRO A 126 12.17 8.81 0.54
CA PRO A 126 11.54 8.95 -0.76
C PRO A 126 10.42 9.98 -0.73
N GLN A 127 10.22 10.67 -1.83
CA GLN A 127 9.08 11.56 -2.04
C GLN A 127 7.91 10.79 -2.65
N LYS A 128 8.23 9.76 -3.45
CA LYS A 128 7.26 8.89 -4.11
C LYS A 128 7.53 7.43 -3.78
N ILE A 129 6.47 6.68 -3.60
CA ILE A 129 6.55 5.25 -3.28
C ILE A 129 5.68 4.48 -4.27
N ILE A 130 6.28 3.52 -4.96
CA ILE A 130 5.52 2.55 -5.74
C ILE A 130 5.21 1.40 -4.78
N GLU A 131 3.96 1.29 -4.39
CA GLU A 131 3.51 0.25 -3.47
C GLU A 131 3.01 -0.96 -4.24
N VAL A 132 3.53 -2.13 -3.90
CA VAL A 132 3.12 -3.40 -4.49
C VAL A 132 2.74 -4.37 -3.37
N GLN A 133 1.46 -4.75 -3.33
CA GLN A 133 0.93 -5.70 -2.34
C GLN A 133 0.44 -6.94 -3.07
N ILE A 134 1.17 -8.03 -2.96
CA ILE A 134 0.78 -9.29 -3.56
C ILE A 134 0.09 -10.16 -2.51
N ILE A 135 -1.13 -10.56 -2.81
CA ILE A 135 -1.91 -11.45 -1.96
C ILE A 135 -2.39 -12.60 -2.85
N GLY A 136 -1.64 -13.71 -2.83
CA GLY A 136 -1.91 -14.87 -3.69
C GLY A 136 -1.90 -14.51 -5.17
N ASN A 137 -3.01 -14.70 -5.84
CA ASN A 137 -3.13 -14.45 -7.27
C ASN A 137 -3.54 -13.02 -7.64
N LYS A 138 -3.61 -12.12 -6.66
CA LYS A 138 -3.93 -10.72 -6.89
C LYS A 138 -2.82 -9.82 -6.42
N ALA A 139 -2.52 -8.79 -7.20
CA ALA A 139 -1.52 -7.79 -6.87
C ALA A 139 -2.18 -6.41 -6.87
N GLY A 140 -2.03 -5.70 -5.77
CA GLY A 140 -2.49 -4.33 -5.62
C GLY A 140 -1.33 -3.37 -5.82
N LEU A 141 -1.53 -2.33 -6.63
CA LEU A 141 -0.49 -1.37 -6.95
C LEU A 141 -0.99 0.05 -6.76
N ALA A 142 -0.08 0.92 -6.32
CA ALA A 142 -0.37 2.34 -6.18
C ALA A 142 0.92 3.15 -6.27
N LEU A 143 0.80 4.39 -6.74
CA LEU A 143 1.86 5.39 -6.61
C LEU A 143 1.44 6.34 -5.51
N LEU A 144 2.23 6.42 -4.46
CA LEU A 144 1.91 7.19 -3.27
C LEU A 144 2.93 8.29 -3.02
N ASN A 145 2.46 9.43 -2.53
CA ASN A 145 3.33 10.38 -1.83
C ASN A 145 3.56 9.82 -0.44
N LYS A 146 4.64 10.23 0.22
CA LYS A 146 4.97 9.68 1.54
C LYS A 146 3.90 9.92 2.60
N ASP A 147 3.08 10.96 2.45
CA ASP A 147 2.00 11.27 3.40
C ASP A 147 0.69 10.53 3.09
N GLU A 148 0.67 9.73 2.03
CA GLU A 148 -0.50 8.94 1.64
C GLU A 148 -0.46 7.51 2.16
N LEU A 149 0.58 7.18 2.90
CA LEU A 149 0.77 5.87 3.54
C LEU A 149 0.85 6.07 5.05
N LEU A 150 0.09 5.29 5.79
CA LEU A 150 0.13 5.35 7.25
C LEU A 150 0.86 4.12 7.79
N ASN A 151 2.04 4.34 8.36
CA ASN A 151 2.84 3.31 8.99
C ASN A 151 2.94 3.60 10.49
N LEU A 152 2.35 2.73 11.29
CA LEU A 152 2.27 2.88 12.74
C LEU A 152 3.24 1.93 13.47
N SER A 153 4.02 1.15 12.74
CA SER A 153 4.88 0.13 13.34
C SER A 153 6.03 0.70 14.16
N GLY A 154 6.42 1.95 13.94
CA GLY A 154 7.52 2.60 14.65
C GLY A 154 7.12 3.48 15.84
N LYS A 155 5.85 3.48 16.19
CA LYS A 155 5.38 4.33 17.30
C LYS A 155 5.67 3.72 18.67
#